data_ef6720771a64f0ecb1ad499aec89e5f8
#
_entry.id   ef6720771a64f0ecb1ad499aec89e5f8
#
_cell.length_a   1.000
_cell.length_b   1.000
_cell.length_c   1.000
_cell.angle_alpha   90.00
_cell.angle_beta   90.00
_cell.angle_gamma   90.00
#
_symmetry.space_group_name_H-M   'P 1'
#
loop_
_entity.id
_entity.type
_entity.pdbx_description
1 polymer ?
#
loop_
_entity_poly.entity_id
_entity_poly.type
_entity_poly.pdbx_seq_one_letter_code
_entity_poly.pdbx_strand_id
1 'polypeptide(L)'
;MTAPEPGPLSLRWLRYAQEDLRAADLARRGELVPRLACFHAQQAAEKAMKAALVLDGVGFPFSHDLRVIRNLLPDDWPAEVRSADLAQLTVWGAESRYPGSWNEPNAENAAEAATEARMVYDAIAGEFARRGMNAE
;
A
#
# COMPACT_ATOMS: atom_id res chain seq x y z
N MET A 1 -6.51 -0.67 29.48
CA MET A 1 -6.87 -0.36 28.09
C MET A 1 -6.71 -1.61 27.24
N THR A 2 -7.77 -2.01 26.58
CA THR A 2 -7.74 -3.17 25.70
C THR A 2 -7.26 -2.77 24.31
N ALA A 3 -6.57 -3.69 23.64
CA ALA A 3 -6.19 -3.49 22.23
C ALA A 3 -7.45 -3.39 21.37
N PRO A 4 -7.42 -2.60 20.27
CA PRO A 4 -8.54 -2.55 19.34
C PRO A 4 -8.85 -3.94 18.80
N GLU A 5 -10.13 -4.21 18.56
CA GLU A 5 -10.53 -5.43 17.88
C GLU A 5 -9.89 -5.48 16.48
N PRO A 6 -9.53 -6.68 15.96
CA PRO A 6 -8.90 -6.78 14.64
C PRO A 6 -9.69 -6.11 13.51
N GLY A 7 -11.03 -6.24 13.52
CA GLY A 7 -11.86 -5.62 12.47
C GLY A 7 -11.73 -4.11 12.41
N PRO A 8 -12.03 -3.37 13.48
CA PRO A 8 -11.87 -1.91 13.49
C PRO A 8 -10.43 -1.46 13.21
N LEU A 9 -9.44 -2.16 13.76
CA LEU A 9 -8.04 -1.81 13.51
C LEU A 9 -7.67 -2.01 12.05
N SER A 10 -8.08 -3.12 11.43
CA SER A 10 -7.81 -3.39 10.04
C SER A 10 -8.43 -2.33 9.12
N LEU A 11 -9.64 -1.85 9.44
CA LEU A 11 -10.30 -0.78 8.69
C LEU A 11 -9.54 0.54 8.81
N ARG A 12 -8.92 0.82 9.95
CA ARG A 12 -8.07 2.01 10.09
C ARG A 12 -6.83 1.92 9.20
N TRP A 13 -6.20 0.75 9.14
CA TRP A 13 -5.07 0.54 8.24
C TRP A 13 -5.51 0.76 6.79
N LEU A 14 -6.68 0.23 6.41
CA LEU A 14 -7.20 0.37 5.06
C LEU A 14 -7.51 1.84 4.73
N ARG A 15 -8.07 2.58 5.69
CA ARG A 15 -8.31 4.02 5.50
C ARG A 15 -7.00 4.79 5.29
N TYR A 16 -5.97 4.49 6.07
CA TYR A 16 -4.67 5.14 5.91
C TYR A 16 -4.06 4.81 4.55
N ALA A 17 -4.23 3.57 4.08
CA ALA A 17 -3.82 3.20 2.73
C ALA A 17 -4.53 4.04 1.67
N GLN A 18 -5.83 4.24 1.83
CA GLN A 18 -6.62 5.07 0.91
C GLN A 18 -6.14 6.52 0.89
N GLU A 19 -5.80 7.06 2.05
CA GLU A 19 -5.28 8.43 2.15
C GLU A 19 -3.96 8.57 1.41
N ASP A 20 -3.07 7.60 1.57
CA ASP A 20 -1.80 7.59 0.83
C ASP A 20 -2.03 7.45 -0.68
N LEU A 21 -3.01 6.65 -1.09
CA LEU A 21 -3.34 6.48 -2.50
C LEU A 21 -3.85 7.77 -3.11
N ARG A 22 -4.68 8.52 -2.39
CA ARG A 22 -5.14 9.83 -2.84
C ARG A 22 -3.99 10.81 -2.98
N ALA A 23 -3.03 10.77 -2.06
CA ALA A 23 -1.83 11.61 -2.17
C ALA A 23 -1.04 11.26 -3.42
N ALA A 24 -0.87 9.98 -3.71
CA ALA A 24 -0.17 9.54 -4.92
C ALA A 24 -0.85 10.02 -6.19
N ASP A 25 -2.18 10.07 -6.21
CA ASP A 25 -2.93 10.52 -7.38
C ASP A 25 -2.79 12.03 -7.65
N LEU A 26 -2.37 12.81 -6.67
CA LEU A 26 -2.18 14.26 -6.87
C LEU A 26 -1.09 14.56 -7.91
N ALA A 27 -0.15 13.64 -8.12
CA ALA A 27 0.88 13.82 -9.14
C ALA A 27 0.28 13.91 -10.55
N ARG A 28 -0.83 13.23 -10.81
CA ARG A 28 -1.51 13.29 -12.11
C ARG A 28 -2.08 14.67 -12.40
N ARG A 29 -2.34 15.45 -11.37
CA ARG A 29 -2.86 16.83 -11.49
C ARG A 29 -1.74 17.86 -11.44
N GLY A 30 -0.48 17.42 -11.36
CA GLY A 30 0.65 18.33 -11.16
C GLY A 30 0.67 18.97 -9.77
N GLU A 31 -0.06 18.44 -8.81
CA GLU A 31 -0.18 19.01 -7.47
C GLU A 31 0.78 18.38 -6.46
N LEU A 32 1.55 17.36 -6.90
CA LEU A 32 2.53 16.70 -6.04
C LEU A 32 3.72 16.27 -6.90
N VAL A 33 4.94 16.50 -6.38
CA VAL A 33 6.15 16.09 -7.11
C VAL A 33 6.22 14.57 -7.23
N PRO A 34 6.76 14.04 -8.34
CA PRO A 34 6.78 12.59 -8.56
C PRO A 34 7.41 11.77 -7.43
N ARG A 35 8.47 12.26 -6.83
CA ARG A 35 9.15 11.56 -5.72
C ARG A 35 8.19 11.29 -4.56
N LEU A 36 7.42 12.29 -4.15
CA LEU A 36 6.46 12.12 -3.05
C LEU A 36 5.30 11.22 -3.46
N ALA A 37 4.85 11.32 -4.70
CA ALA A 37 3.79 10.43 -5.18
C ALA A 37 4.25 8.96 -5.15
N CYS A 38 5.48 8.68 -5.56
CA CYS A 38 6.04 7.32 -5.50
C CYS A 38 6.15 6.83 -4.06
N PHE A 39 6.55 7.70 -3.13
CA PHE A 39 6.59 7.36 -1.71
C PHE A 39 5.20 6.99 -1.19
N HIS A 40 4.20 7.83 -1.46
CA HIS A 40 2.83 7.56 -0.99
C HIS A 40 2.22 6.33 -1.65
N ALA A 41 2.57 6.03 -2.91
CA ALA A 41 2.13 4.80 -3.56
C ALA A 41 2.67 3.57 -2.82
N GLN A 42 3.94 3.57 -2.44
CA GLN A 42 4.52 2.49 -1.67
C GLN A 42 3.82 2.35 -0.32
N GLN A 43 3.58 3.46 0.37
CA GLN A 43 2.89 3.45 1.65
C GLN A 43 1.46 2.91 1.54
N ALA A 44 0.76 3.26 0.46
CA ALA A 44 -0.60 2.77 0.23
C ALA A 44 -0.61 1.24 0.09
N ALA A 45 0.29 0.68 -0.71
CA ALA A 45 0.39 -0.76 -0.88
C ALA A 45 0.75 -1.46 0.42
N GLU A 46 1.72 -0.93 1.14
CA GLU A 46 2.16 -1.49 2.42
C GLU A 46 1.01 -1.53 3.43
N LYS A 47 0.32 -0.41 3.61
CA LYS A 47 -0.76 -0.31 4.59
C LYS A 47 -1.97 -1.16 4.20
N ALA A 48 -2.28 -1.27 2.91
CA ALA A 48 -3.36 -2.14 2.46
C ALA A 48 -3.07 -3.61 2.81
N MET A 49 -1.86 -4.08 2.53
CA MET A 49 -1.49 -5.45 2.85
C MET A 49 -1.45 -5.69 4.37
N LYS A 50 -0.98 -4.70 5.14
CA LYS A 50 -1.00 -4.81 6.60
C LYS A 50 -2.43 -4.82 7.14
N ALA A 51 -3.36 -4.11 6.51
CA ALA A 51 -4.77 -4.19 6.87
C ALA A 51 -5.27 -5.63 6.74
N ALA A 52 -4.91 -6.31 5.66
CA ALA A 52 -5.30 -7.71 5.46
C ALA A 52 -4.71 -8.62 6.52
N LEU A 53 -3.43 -8.44 6.85
CA LEU A 53 -2.76 -9.24 7.87
C LEU A 53 -3.38 -9.03 9.25
N VAL A 54 -3.71 -7.79 9.60
CA VAL A 54 -4.37 -7.48 10.88
C VAL A 54 -5.74 -8.16 10.93
N LEU A 55 -6.51 -8.10 9.85
CA LEU A 55 -7.83 -8.74 9.81
C LEU A 55 -7.73 -10.24 10.05
N ASP A 56 -6.74 -10.90 9.46
CA ASP A 56 -6.55 -12.34 9.59
C ASP A 56 -5.76 -12.75 10.84
N GLY A 57 -5.36 -11.78 11.66
CA GLY A 57 -4.61 -12.07 12.89
C GLY A 57 -3.19 -12.57 12.64
N VAL A 58 -2.60 -12.23 11.49
CA VAL A 58 -1.24 -12.65 11.14
C VAL A 58 -0.26 -11.56 11.57
N GLY A 59 0.72 -11.93 12.40
CA GLY A 59 1.78 -11.01 12.80
C GLY A 59 2.74 -10.74 11.65
N PHE A 60 3.34 -9.55 11.64
CA PHE A 60 4.31 -9.20 10.60
C PHE A 60 5.51 -8.47 11.23
N PRO A 61 6.70 -8.63 10.61
CA PRO A 61 7.90 -7.95 11.12
C PRO A 61 7.86 -6.46 10.82
N PHE A 62 8.70 -5.71 11.49
CA PHE A 62 8.89 -4.30 11.17
C PHE A 62 9.72 -4.20 9.89
N SER A 63 9.02 -4.20 8.76
CA SER A 63 9.63 -4.19 7.43
C SER A 63 8.81 -3.32 6.49
N HIS A 64 9.52 -2.66 5.57
CA HIS A 64 8.91 -1.90 4.48
C HIS A 64 9.09 -2.59 3.12
N ASP A 65 9.67 -3.80 3.10
CA ASP A 65 9.78 -4.59 1.87
C ASP A 65 8.42 -5.26 1.61
N LEU A 66 7.75 -4.78 0.55
CA LEU A 66 6.40 -5.23 0.23
C LEU A 66 6.34 -6.72 -0.11
N ARG A 67 7.43 -7.28 -0.62
CA ARG A 67 7.46 -8.70 -0.96
C ARG A 67 7.45 -9.57 0.30
N VAL A 68 8.13 -9.11 1.35
CA VAL A 68 8.11 -9.78 2.65
C VAL A 68 6.69 -9.78 3.22
N ILE A 69 6.04 -8.62 3.18
CA ILE A 69 4.68 -8.47 3.71
C ILE A 69 3.69 -9.30 2.89
N ARG A 70 3.79 -9.23 1.55
CA ARG A 70 2.92 -10.01 0.65
C ARG A 70 3.03 -11.51 0.94
N ASN A 71 4.22 -12.01 1.19
CA ASN A 71 4.44 -13.43 1.41
C ASN A 71 3.82 -13.96 2.70
N LEU A 72 3.41 -13.06 3.60
CA LEU A 72 2.70 -13.43 4.83
C LEU A 72 1.19 -13.55 4.62
N LEU A 73 0.66 -13.05 3.49
CA LEU A 73 -0.77 -13.09 3.22
C LEU A 73 -1.24 -14.52 2.97
N PRO A 74 -2.33 -14.96 3.63
CA PRO A 74 -2.96 -16.24 3.28
C PRO A 74 -3.38 -16.29 1.81
N ASP A 75 -3.50 -17.51 1.28
CA ASP A 75 -3.75 -17.75 -0.15
C ASP A 75 -5.14 -17.30 -0.61
N ASP A 76 -6.07 -17.08 0.31
CA ASP A 76 -7.43 -16.66 -0.03
C ASP A 76 -7.55 -15.16 -0.33
N TRP A 77 -6.46 -14.40 -0.21
CA TRP A 77 -6.44 -13.00 -0.68
C TRP A 77 -6.23 -12.98 -2.20
N PRO A 78 -6.80 -11.96 -2.90
CA PRO A 78 -6.80 -11.96 -4.37
C PRO A 78 -5.41 -12.03 -5.00
N ALA A 79 -5.31 -12.71 -6.13
CA ALA A 79 -4.06 -12.89 -6.86
C ALA A 79 -3.47 -11.58 -7.39
N GLU A 80 -4.28 -10.55 -7.60
CA GLU A 80 -3.85 -9.24 -8.07
C GLU A 80 -2.80 -8.63 -7.13
N VAL A 81 -2.87 -8.92 -5.84
CA VAL A 81 -1.86 -8.46 -4.87
C VAL A 81 -0.48 -9.00 -5.23
N ARG A 82 -0.43 -10.23 -5.75
CA ARG A 82 0.83 -10.88 -6.10
C ARG A 82 1.35 -10.50 -7.48
N SER A 83 0.48 -9.97 -8.34
CA SER A 83 0.87 -9.58 -9.69
C SER A 83 1.41 -8.15 -9.78
N ALA A 84 1.24 -7.33 -8.75
CA ALA A 84 1.75 -5.97 -8.73
C ALA A 84 3.28 -5.95 -8.64
N ASP A 85 3.89 -4.90 -9.19
CA ASP A 85 5.35 -4.72 -9.16
C ASP A 85 5.78 -4.19 -7.78
N LEU A 86 5.80 -5.09 -6.81
CA LEU A 86 6.12 -4.74 -5.43
C LEU A 86 7.60 -4.43 -5.22
N ALA A 87 8.48 -4.99 -6.06
CA ALA A 87 9.91 -4.70 -5.96
C ALA A 87 10.19 -3.24 -6.27
N GLN A 88 9.60 -2.71 -7.35
CA GLN A 88 9.78 -1.30 -7.72
C GLN A 88 9.16 -0.37 -6.68
N LEU A 89 7.97 -0.69 -6.18
CA LEU A 89 7.34 0.11 -5.12
C LEU A 89 8.20 0.13 -3.85
N THR A 90 8.81 -0.99 -3.49
CA THR A 90 9.70 -1.06 -2.33
C THR A 90 10.87 -0.11 -2.46
N VAL A 91 11.48 -0.04 -3.65
CA VAL A 91 12.58 0.89 -3.93
C VAL A 91 12.13 2.33 -3.71
N TRP A 92 10.97 2.71 -4.24
CA TRP A 92 10.44 4.07 -4.06
C TRP A 92 10.22 4.43 -2.58
N GLY A 93 9.78 3.47 -1.77
CA GLY A 93 9.55 3.70 -0.34
C GLY A 93 10.84 3.96 0.43
N ALA A 94 11.95 3.34 0.01
CA ALA A 94 13.24 3.50 0.67
C ALA A 94 13.98 4.75 0.19
N GLU A 95 14.11 4.90 -1.13
CA GLU A 95 15.00 5.93 -1.71
C GLU A 95 14.35 7.31 -1.77
N SER A 96 13.03 7.40 -1.87
CA SER A 96 12.35 8.68 -2.03
C SER A 96 12.36 9.55 -0.78
N ARG A 97 12.78 9.03 0.37
CA ARG A 97 12.77 9.78 1.64
C ARG A 97 13.89 10.80 1.74
N TYR A 98 15.06 10.51 1.18
CA TYR A 98 16.26 11.30 1.40
C TYR A 98 17.01 11.53 0.09
N PRO A 99 17.69 12.68 -0.05
CA PRO A 99 18.55 12.89 -1.21
C PRO A 99 19.72 11.93 -1.19
N GLY A 100 20.17 11.52 -2.37
CA GLY A 100 21.26 10.57 -2.50
C GLY A 100 21.69 10.46 -3.96
N SER A 101 22.45 9.42 -4.27
CA SER A 101 22.97 9.19 -5.63
C SER A 101 22.00 8.39 -6.52
N TRP A 102 20.77 8.24 -6.12
CA TRP A 102 19.75 7.54 -6.89
C TRP A 102 19.08 8.49 -7.90
N ASN A 103 18.55 7.92 -8.97
CA ASN A 103 17.81 8.69 -9.97
C ASN A 103 16.41 9.01 -9.48
N GLU A 104 16.06 10.28 -9.44
CA GLU A 104 14.73 10.69 -9.02
C GLU A 104 13.68 10.22 -10.04
N PRO A 105 12.50 9.77 -9.57
CA PRO A 105 11.44 9.37 -10.47
C PRO A 105 10.87 10.57 -11.23
N ASN A 106 10.38 10.30 -12.43
CA ASN A 106 9.67 11.29 -13.24
C ASN A 106 8.15 11.08 -13.13
N ALA A 107 7.38 11.88 -13.86
CA ALA A 107 5.92 11.81 -13.82
C ALA A 107 5.39 10.44 -14.28
N GLU A 108 6.05 9.82 -15.26
CA GLU A 108 5.65 8.49 -15.73
C GLU A 108 5.87 7.43 -14.66
N ASN A 109 7.02 7.48 -13.96
CA ASN A 109 7.28 6.59 -12.83
C ASN A 109 6.22 6.73 -11.74
N ALA A 110 5.83 7.97 -11.43
CA ALA A 110 4.80 8.25 -10.43
C ALA A 110 3.44 7.67 -10.86
N ALA A 111 3.08 7.80 -12.13
CA ALA A 111 1.83 7.25 -12.64
C ALA A 111 1.83 5.71 -12.57
N GLU A 112 2.93 5.07 -12.92
CA GLU A 112 3.07 3.63 -12.81
C GLU A 112 2.99 3.16 -11.36
N ALA A 113 3.65 3.86 -10.45
CA ALA A 113 3.61 3.53 -9.03
C ALA A 113 2.18 3.64 -8.47
N ALA A 114 1.46 4.71 -8.83
CA ALA A 114 0.08 4.89 -8.41
C ALA A 114 -0.82 3.76 -8.95
N THR A 115 -0.61 3.34 -10.20
CA THR A 115 -1.37 2.25 -10.80
C THR A 115 -1.14 0.93 -10.05
N GLU A 116 0.12 0.60 -9.75
CA GLU A 116 0.44 -0.62 -9.00
C GLU A 116 -0.14 -0.59 -7.59
N ALA A 117 -0.01 0.55 -6.91
CA ALA A 117 -0.56 0.71 -5.56
C ALA A 117 -2.09 0.59 -5.57
N ARG A 118 -2.75 1.14 -6.58
CA ARG A 118 -4.21 1.04 -6.71
C ARG A 118 -4.63 -0.41 -6.94
N MET A 119 -3.89 -1.15 -7.73
CA MET A 119 -4.16 -2.58 -7.94
C MET A 119 -4.16 -3.34 -6.61
N VAL A 120 -3.14 -3.10 -5.78
CA VAL A 120 -3.05 -3.73 -4.46
C VAL A 120 -4.22 -3.28 -3.57
N TYR A 121 -4.43 -1.98 -3.48
CA TYR A 121 -5.50 -1.44 -2.63
C TYR A 121 -6.87 -1.97 -3.04
N ASP A 122 -7.21 -1.92 -4.32
CA ASP A 122 -8.52 -2.32 -4.80
C ASP A 122 -8.76 -3.81 -4.56
N ALA A 123 -7.73 -4.65 -4.74
CA ALA A 123 -7.83 -6.08 -4.47
C ALA A 123 -8.13 -6.33 -2.98
N ILE A 124 -7.40 -5.66 -2.09
CA ILE A 124 -7.58 -5.80 -0.65
C ILE A 124 -8.95 -5.26 -0.22
N ALA A 125 -9.31 -4.06 -0.66
CA ALA A 125 -10.59 -3.44 -0.31
C ALA A 125 -11.77 -4.26 -0.83
N GLY A 126 -11.64 -4.83 -2.03
CA GLY A 126 -12.65 -5.71 -2.60
C GLY A 126 -12.88 -6.96 -1.77
N GLU A 127 -11.81 -7.54 -1.24
CA GLU A 127 -11.92 -8.71 -0.37
C GLU A 127 -12.55 -8.34 0.99
N PHE A 128 -12.20 -7.17 1.54
CA PHE A 128 -12.87 -6.66 2.75
C PHE A 128 -14.38 -6.57 2.53
N ALA A 129 -14.79 -6.00 1.39
CA ALA A 129 -16.21 -5.87 1.06
C ALA A 129 -16.90 -7.24 0.94
N ARG A 130 -16.24 -8.21 0.29
CA ARG A 130 -16.78 -9.57 0.17
C ARG A 130 -16.96 -10.24 1.52
N ARG A 131 -16.14 -9.91 2.49
CA ARG A 131 -16.22 -10.43 3.87
C ARG A 131 -17.19 -9.63 4.73
N GLY A 132 -17.92 -8.66 4.16
CA GLY A 132 -18.86 -7.83 4.88
C GLY A 132 -18.23 -6.70 5.68
N MET A 133 -16.97 -6.37 5.42
CA MET A 133 -16.22 -5.30 6.07
C MET A 133 -16.21 -4.08 5.16
N ASN A 134 -16.82 -2.99 5.58
CA ASN A 134 -16.83 -1.76 4.78
C ASN A 134 -15.98 -0.70 5.45
N ALA A 135 -15.10 -0.07 4.66
CA ALA A 135 -14.37 1.10 5.10
C ALA A 135 -15.34 2.26 5.29
N GLU A 136 -15.18 2.98 6.36
CA GLU A 136 -16.01 4.16 6.65
C GLU A 136 -15.58 5.36 5.81
#